data_90014a583794d52a2ce51e99e3271142
#
_entry.id   90014a583794d52a2ce51e99e3271142
#
_cell.length_a   1.000
_cell.length_b   1.000
_cell.length_c   1.000
_cell.angle_alpha   90.00
_cell.angle_beta   90.00
_cell.angle_gamma   90.00
#
_symmetry.space_group_name_H-M   'P 1'
#
loop_
_entity.id
_entity.type
_entity.pdbx_description
1 polymer ?
#
loop_
_entity_poly.entity_id
_entity_poly.type
_entity_poly.pdbx_seq_one_letter_code
_entity_poly.pdbx_strand_id
1 'polypeptide(L)'
;MPVASYEVYCRMLDTALANKYAYPAVNVVSIESANAVLAGLSEARSDGIIQISIGGGKHASGSMIGSTAIGAIALANYIHYVADYYGVYVALHTDHCQLGKLDEFVRPLIVETKRRRKLGLPNLFQSHMFDGGTLALDENIKVAKELAELCTQNEILLEVEAGVVGGEEDGVNHDGVPREKLFTTPDDMIRFYDALGSITDYRFLLAATFGNVHGSYKPGNVKLKPKILRDGQEELKRRYGTDKNFYLVFHGGSGSTKEEISEAVDYGVVKMNIDTDTQYAFTRPIVHHMLKNYDGVLKIDGEVGIKKQYDPRAYLAAAEAGMKARVMEACADLRSSGKSIFAK
;
A
#
# COMPACT_ATOMS: atom_id res chain seq x y z
N MET A 1 10.17 -15.98 9.87
CA MET A 1 9.68 -15.68 8.50
C MET A 1 9.44 -14.19 8.38
N PRO A 2 10.20 -13.45 7.57
CA PRO A 2 10.05 -11.99 7.43
C PRO A 2 8.77 -11.52 6.73
N VAL A 3 8.08 -12.35 5.93
CA VAL A 3 6.69 -12.05 5.64
C VAL A 3 5.87 -12.33 6.89
N ALA A 4 5.21 -11.30 7.42
CA ALA A 4 4.50 -11.33 8.68
C ALA A 4 3.40 -12.40 8.70
N SER A 5 3.22 -13.10 9.82
CA SER A 5 1.96 -13.81 10.07
C SER A 5 0.84 -12.79 10.38
N TYR A 6 -0.39 -13.25 10.46
CA TYR A 6 -1.51 -12.41 10.88
C TYR A 6 -1.24 -11.73 12.22
N GLU A 7 -0.80 -12.50 13.22
CA GLU A 7 -0.51 -11.99 14.57
C GLU A 7 0.66 -11.00 14.57
N VAL A 8 1.70 -11.26 13.75
CA VAL A 8 2.83 -10.34 13.62
C VAL A 8 2.37 -9.04 12.95
N TYR A 9 1.53 -9.13 11.91
CA TYR A 9 1.01 -7.92 11.25
C TYR A 9 0.10 -7.12 12.19
N CYS A 10 -0.79 -7.76 12.94
CA CYS A 10 -1.56 -7.09 13.99
C CYS A 10 -0.65 -6.38 15.01
N ARG A 11 0.41 -7.06 15.47
CA ARG A 11 1.38 -6.47 16.41
C ARG A 11 2.15 -5.30 15.80
N MET A 12 2.49 -5.36 14.49
CA MET A 12 3.05 -4.21 13.77
C MET A 12 2.14 -3.00 13.88
N LEU A 13 0.86 -3.16 13.52
CA LEU A 13 -0.12 -2.07 13.54
C LEU A 13 -0.36 -1.52 14.96
N ASP A 14 -0.50 -2.41 15.96
CA ASP A 14 -0.65 -2.04 17.37
C ASP A 14 0.56 -1.22 17.86
N THR A 15 1.77 -1.66 17.49
CA THR A 15 3.00 -0.98 17.90
C THR A 15 3.13 0.38 17.21
N ALA A 16 2.77 0.47 15.93
CA ALA A 16 2.76 1.74 15.19
C ALA A 16 1.80 2.75 15.83
N LEU A 17 0.58 2.33 16.11
CA LEU A 17 -0.45 3.17 16.74
C LEU A 17 0.00 3.66 18.12
N ALA A 18 0.48 2.76 18.97
CA ALA A 18 0.91 3.08 20.35
C ALA A 18 2.11 4.02 20.39
N ASN A 19 3.01 3.96 19.41
CA ASN A 19 4.25 4.73 19.36
C ASN A 19 4.21 5.88 18.32
N LYS A 20 3.04 6.18 17.77
CA LYS A 20 2.81 7.29 16.83
C LYS A 20 3.82 7.32 15.68
N TYR A 21 3.86 6.23 14.92
CA TYR A 21 4.52 6.13 13.63
C TYR A 21 3.65 5.33 12.66
N ALA A 22 3.92 5.43 11.37
CA ALA A 22 3.22 4.65 10.36
C ALA A 22 4.19 3.87 9.48
N TYR A 23 3.75 2.76 8.90
CA TYR A 23 4.52 2.02 7.92
C TYR A 23 4.30 2.56 6.51
N PRO A 24 5.37 2.73 5.71
CA PRO A 24 5.20 2.94 4.29
C PRO A 24 4.60 1.67 3.68
N ALA A 25 3.58 1.86 2.86
CA ALA A 25 2.95 0.84 2.04
C ALA A 25 3.24 1.16 0.58
N VAL A 26 4.16 0.40 -0.03
CA VAL A 26 4.77 0.75 -1.31
C VAL A 26 4.35 -0.22 -2.39
N ASN A 27 3.86 0.31 -3.50
CA ASN A 27 3.46 -0.48 -4.66
C ASN A 27 4.66 -1.04 -5.41
N VAL A 28 4.56 -2.30 -5.80
CA VAL A 28 5.56 -2.99 -6.62
C VAL A 28 4.93 -3.63 -7.86
N VAL A 29 5.68 -3.61 -8.96
CA VAL A 29 5.23 -4.13 -10.26
C VAL A 29 6.18 -5.18 -10.85
N SER A 30 7.37 -5.33 -10.26
CA SER A 30 8.41 -6.25 -10.71
C SER A 30 9.27 -6.73 -9.55
N ILE A 31 10.14 -7.72 -9.80
CA ILE A 31 11.08 -8.21 -8.79
C ILE A 31 12.10 -7.13 -8.39
N GLU A 32 12.51 -6.26 -9.33
CA GLU A 32 13.44 -5.16 -9.04
C GLU A 32 12.81 -4.13 -8.10
N SER A 33 11.54 -3.76 -8.34
CA SER A 33 10.83 -2.86 -7.44
C SER A 33 10.62 -3.48 -6.06
N ALA A 34 10.32 -4.80 -5.98
CA ALA A 34 10.22 -5.50 -4.71
C ALA A 34 11.55 -5.54 -3.95
N ASN A 35 12.67 -5.79 -4.65
CA ASN A 35 14.02 -5.74 -4.07
C ASN A 35 14.36 -4.36 -3.54
N ALA A 36 14.02 -3.30 -4.30
CA ALA A 36 14.25 -1.92 -3.89
C ALA A 36 13.53 -1.59 -2.57
N VAL A 37 12.25 -2.01 -2.44
CA VAL A 37 11.45 -1.80 -1.22
C VAL A 37 12.04 -2.57 -0.06
N LEU A 38 12.32 -3.86 -0.22
CA LEU A 38 12.91 -4.70 0.82
C LEU A 38 14.25 -4.14 1.30
N ALA A 39 15.14 -3.73 0.36
CA ALA A 39 16.43 -3.13 0.69
C ALA A 39 16.27 -1.79 1.43
N GLY A 40 15.32 -0.95 1.03
CA GLY A 40 15.03 0.32 1.68
C GLY A 40 14.54 0.15 3.11
N LEU A 41 13.60 -0.77 3.33
CA LEU A 41 13.08 -1.12 4.66
C LEU A 41 14.19 -1.67 5.56
N SER A 42 15.00 -2.60 5.03
CA SER A 42 16.13 -3.20 5.75
C SER A 42 17.14 -2.16 6.19
N GLU A 43 17.56 -1.27 5.29
CA GLU A 43 18.55 -0.23 5.57
C GLU A 43 18.01 0.83 6.54
N ALA A 44 16.72 1.17 6.43
CA ALA A 44 16.03 2.02 7.39
C ALA A 44 15.77 1.33 8.74
N ARG A 45 15.97 0.02 8.85
CA ARG A 45 15.57 -0.80 10.01
C ARG A 45 14.10 -0.57 10.38
N SER A 46 13.25 -0.53 9.38
CA SER A 46 11.80 -0.38 9.49
C SER A 46 11.11 -1.62 8.97
N ASP A 47 10.09 -2.09 9.65
CA ASP A 47 9.11 -2.96 9.00
C ASP A 47 8.29 -2.14 8.01
N GLY A 48 7.57 -2.81 7.10
CA GLY A 48 6.78 -2.11 6.10
C GLY A 48 5.72 -2.97 5.44
N ILE A 49 5.03 -2.37 4.48
CA ILE A 49 3.98 -3.02 3.70
C ILE A 49 4.35 -2.95 2.23
N ILE A 50 4.28 -4.09 1.55
CA ILE A 50 4.46 -4.16 0.10
C ILE A 50 3.09 -4.38 -0.51
N GLN A 51 2.70 -3.50 -1.44
CA GLN A 51 1.39 -3.52 -2.09
C GLN A 51 1.50 -3.97 -3.55
N ILE A 52 0.46 -4.65 -4.00
CA ILE A 52 0.28 -5.01 -5.40
C ILE A 52 -1.09 -4.53 -5.84
N SER A 53 -1.13 -3.60 -6.80
CA SER A 53 -2.35 -3.12 -7.40
C SER A 53 -2.85 -4.06 -8.51
N ILE A 54 -4.07 -3.83 -9.00
CA ILE A 54 -4.64 -4.52 -10.17
C ILE A 54 -3.71 -4.35 -11.38
N GLY A 55 -3.24 -3.13 -11.63
CA GLY A 55 -2.30 -2.81 -12.70
C GLY A 55 -0.95 -3.50 -12.52
N GLY A 56 -0.40 -3.48 -11.32
CA GLY A 56 0.84 -4.15 -10.95
C GLY A 56 0.77 -5.66 -11.15
N GLY A 57 -0.31 -6.30 -10.69
CA GLY A 57 -0.55 -7.73 -10.91
C GLY A 57 -0.69 -8.09 -12.38
N LYS A 58 -1.46 -7.30 -13.15
CA LYS A 58 -1.61 -7.51 -14.60
C LYS A 58 -0.26 -7.41 -15.32
N HIS A 59 0.57 -6.40 -14.98
CA HIS A 59 1.90 -6.24 -15.54
C HIS A 59 2.80 -7.44 -15.21
N ALA A 60 2.85 -7.85 -13.96
CA ALA A 60 3.72 -8.93 -13.49
C ALA A 60 3.39 -10.31 -14.08
N SER A 61 2.16 -10.52 -14.57
CA SER A 61 1.79 -11.75 -15.28
C SER A 61 2.31 -11.80 -16.72
N GLY A 62 2.81 -10.67 -17.24
CA GLY A 62 3.24 -10.53 -18.62
C GLY A 62 2.08 -10.27 -19.59
N SER A 63 2.40 -9.64 -20.72
CA SER A 63 1.40 -9.16 -21.69
C SER A 63 0.56 -10.27 -22.33
N MET A 64 1.09 -11.48 -22.42
CA MET A 64 0.39 -12.62 -23.01
C MET A 64 -0.67 -13.21 -22.07
N ILE A 65 -0.39 -13.24 -20.75
CA ILE A 65 -1.31 -13.78 -19.74
C ILE A 65 -2.30 -12.71 -19.32
N GLY A 66 -1.82 -11.52 -18.95
CA GLY A 66 -2.62 -10.36 -18.60
C GLY A 66 -3.53 -10.55 -17.37
N SER A 67 -3.24 -11.52 -16.49
CA SER A 67 -4.06 -11.85 -15.33
C SER A 67 -3.58 -11.10 -14.08
N THR A 68 -4.48 -10.34 -13.49
CA THR A 68 -4.22 -9.57 -12.26
C THR A 68 -3.82 -10.48 -11.09
N ALA A 69 -4.59 -11.56 -10.87
CA ALA A 69 -4.36 -12.49 -9.77
C ALA A 69 -3.08 -13.33 -9.97
N ILE A 70 -2.82 -13.85 -11.19
CA ILE A 70 -1.62 -14.67 -11.44
C ILE A 70 -0.34 -13.87 -11.19
N GLY A 71 -0.28 -12.63 -11.67
CA GLY A 71 0.90 -11.79 -11.45
C GLY A 71 1.07 -11.40 -9.98
N ALA A 72 -0.01 -11.09 -9.27
CA ALA A 72 0.04 -10.83 -7.84
C ALA A 72 0.53 -12.06 -7.05
N ILE A 73 0.07 -13.26 -7.40
CA ILE A 73 0.54 -14.53 -6.81
C ILE A 73 2.03 -14.73 -7.09
N ALA A 74 2.50 -14.45 -8.31
CA ALA A 74 3.90 -14.62 -8.69
C ALA A 74 4.81 -13.67 -7.90
N LEU A 75 4.48 -12.37 -7.83
CA LEU A 75 5.24 -11.39 -7.06
C LEU A 75 5.21 -11.69 -5.56
N ALA A 76 4.05 -12.04 -5.01
CA ALA A 76 3.94 -12.39 -3.60
C ALA A 76 4.80 -13.61 -3.24
N ASN A 77 4.80 -14.67 -4.07
CA ASN A 77 5.67 -15.84 -3.87
C ASN A 77 7.16 -15.46 -3.95
N TYR A 78 7.55 -14.60 -4.89
CA TYR A 78 8.92 -14.10 -4.95
C TYR A 78 9.33 -13.40 -3.64
N ILE A 79 8.48 -12.50 -3.14
CA ILE A 79 8.74 -11.76 -1.89
C ILE A 79 8.82 -12.73 -0.71
N HIS A 80 7.92 -13.72 -0.61
CA HIS A 80 8.00 -14.75 0.42
C HIS A 80 9.33 -15.51 0.39
N TYR A 81 9.90 -15.68 -0.79
CA TYR A 81 11.15 -16.43 -0.96
C TYR A 81 12.38 -15.62 -0.54
N VAL A 82 12.39 -14.30 -0.82
CA VAL A 82 13.58 -13.48 -0.60
C VAL A 82 13.56 -12.67 0.70
N ALA A 83 12.39 -12.39 1.27
CA ALA A 83 12.26 -11.48 2.40
C ALA A 83 13.07 -11.90 3.65
N ASP A 84 13.30 -13.19 3.84
CA ASP A 84 14.10 -13.72 4.98
C ASP A 84 15.52 -13.15 5.05
N TYR A 85 16.05 -12.71 3.92
CA TYR A 85 17.41 -12.16 3.84
C TYR A 85 17.53 -10.70 4.26
N TYR A 86 16.41 -9.99 4.46
CA TYR A 86 16.41 -8.55 4.71
C TYR A 86 16.32 -8.16 6.19
N GLY A 87 15.93 -9.09 7.09
CA GLY A 87 15.97 -8.87 8.54
C GLY A 87 14.99 -7.80 9.05
N VAL A 88 13.86 -7.63 8.39
CA VAL A 88 12.73 -6.80 8.80
C VAL A 88 11.42 -7.52 8.44
N TYR A 89 10.32 -7.26 9.14
CA TYR A 89 9.03 -7.79 8.74
C TYR A 89 8.43 -6.99 7.58
N VAL A 90 7.80 -7.71 6.65
CA VAL A 90 6.96 -7.11 5.61
C VAL A 90 5.58 -7.78 5.61
N ALA A 91 4.52 -6.98 5.50
CA ALA A 91 3.19 -7.47 5.21
C ALA A 91 2.89 -7.29 3.72
N LEU A 92 2.27 -8.28 3.11
CA LEU A 92 1.81 -8.19 1.72
C LEU A 92 0.34 -7.74 1.71
N HIS A 93 0.05 -6.77 0.87
CA HIS A 93 -1.26 -6.13 0.75
C HIS A 93 -1.67 -6.02 -0.72
N THR A 94 -2.97 -6.10 -1.01
CA THR A 94 -3.49 -5.67 -2.31
C THR A 94 -4.02 -4.26 -2.20
N ASP A 95 -3.61 -3.43 -3.14
CA ASP A 95 -4.05 -2.05 -3.24
C ASP A 95 -5.46 -1.96 -3.83
N HIS A 96 -5.97 -0.77 -4.10
CA HIS A 96 -7.36 -0.48 -4.49
C HIS A 96 -8.01 -1.54 -5.37
N CYS A 97 -9.17 -2.05 -4.92
CA CYS A 97 -9.99 -2.99 -5.69
C CYS A 97 -11.46 -2.61 -5.59
N GLN A 98 -11.98 -2.03 -6.67
CA GLN A 98 -13.39 -1.66 -6.79
C GLN A 98 -14.30 -2.89 -6.88
N LEU A 99 -15.59 -2.71 -6.58
CA LEU A 99 -16.61 -3.76 -6.59
C LEU A 99 -16.57 -4.64 -7.87
N GLY A 100 -16.48 -4.01 -9.04
CA GLY A 100 -16.46 -4.70 -10.34
C GLY A 100 -15.18 -5.51 -10.62
N LYS A 101 -14.16 -5.42 -9.76
CA LYS A 101 -12.87 -6.10 -9.90
C LYS A 101 -12.61 -7.18 -8.84
N LEU A 102 -13.48 -7.33 -7.87
CA LEU A 102 -13.33 -8.29 -6.79
C LEU A 102 -13.15 -9.73 -7.29
N ASP A 103 -13.94 -10.14 -8.29
CA ASP A 103 -13.90 -11.51 -8.84
C ASP A 103 -12.66 -11.78 -9.69
N GLU A 104 -12.03 -10.74 -10.23
CA GLU A 104 -10.79 -10.85 -11.00
C GLU A 104 -9.53 -10.80 -10.13
N PHE A 105 -9.61 -10.23 -8.92
CA PHE A 105 -8.43 -9.89 -8.14
C PHE A 105 -8.50 -10.40 -6.69
N VAL A 106 -9.25 -9.76 -5.81
CA VAL A 106 -9.23 -10.07 -4.37
C VAL A 106 -9.77 -11.47 -4.05
N ARG A 107 -10.92 -11.85 -4.61
CA ARG A 107 -11.51 -13.18 -4.32
C ARG A 107 -10.61 -14.35 -4.73
N PRO A 108 -9.98 -14.36 -5.93
CA PRO A 108 -8.99 -15.40 -6.29
C PRO A 108 -7.80 -15.45 -5.33
N LEU A 109 -7.33 -14.31 -4.82
CA LEU A 109 -6.20 -14.25 -3.89
C LEU A 109 -6.57 -14.80 -2.50
N ILE A 110 -7.79 -14.56 -2.04
CA ILE A 110 -8.32 -15.20 -0.82
C ILE A 110 -8.42 -16.72 -1.01
N VAL A 111 -8.89 -17.18 -2.17
CA VAL A 111 -8.95 -18.61 -2.51
C VAL A 111 -7.56 -19.24 -2.48
N GLU A 112 -6.55 -18.57 -3.05
CA GLU A 112 -5.16 -19.05 -3.00
C GLU A 112 -4.62 -19.07 -1.57
N THR A 113 -4.89 -18.06 -0.75
CA THR A 113 -4.53 -18.07 0.67
C THR A 113 -5.18 -19.24 1.39
N LYS A 114 -6.47 -19.50 1.16
CA LYS A 114 -7.18 -20.67 1.72
C LYS A 114 -6.54 -22.00 1.28
N ARG A 115 -6.11 -22.11 0.00
CA ARG A 115 -5.40 -23.28 -0.50
C ARG A 115 -4.07 -23.48 0.22
N ARG A 116 -3.28 -22.40 0.40
CA ARG A 116 -1.99 -22.43 1.12
C ARG A 116 -2.17 -22.89 2.57
N ARG A 117 -3.14 -22.33 3.28
CA ARG A 117 -3.45 -22.72 4.68
C ARG A 117 -3.77 -24.21 4.82
N LYS A 118 -4.53 -24.79 3.87
CA LYS A 118 -4.80 -26.25 3.84
C LYS A 118 -3.54 -27.09 3.69
N LEU A 119 -2.50 -26.53 3.10
CA LEU A 119 -1.18 -27.16 2.91
C LEU A 119 -0.19 -26.86 4.05
N GLY A 120 -0.62 -26.16 5.11
CA GLY A 120 0.24 -25.73 6.20
C GLY A 120 1.25 -24.63 5.81
N LEU A 121 1.01 -23.93 4.70
CA LEU A 121 1.84 -22.83 4.22
C LEU A 121 1.34 -21.48 4.79
N PRO A 122 2.21 -20.48 4.92
CA PRO A 122 1.82 -19.12 5.32
C PRO A 122 0.79 -18.50 4.38
N ASN A 123 -0.02 -17.58 4.89
CA ASN A 123 -0.92 -16.76 4.07
C ASN A 123 -0.12 -16.06 2.97
N LEU A 124 -0.70 -16.01 1.76
CA LEU A 124 -0.04 -15.34 0.64
C LEU A 124 -0.02 -13.82 0.87
N PHE A 125 -1.16 -13.25 1.28
CA PHE A 125 -1.34 -11.84 1.64
C PHE A 125 -1.82 -11.74 3.08
N GLN A 126 -1.42 -10.68 3.77
CA GLN A 126 -1.81 -10.38 5.15
C GLN A 126 -3.02 -9.45 5.21
N SER A 127 -3.26 -8.70 4.14
CA SER A 127 -4.44 -7.84 4.02
C SER A 127 -4.85 -7.62 2.57
N HIS A 128 -6.11 -7.28 2.39
CA HIS A 128 -6.69 -6.88 1.10
C HIS A 128 -7.47 -5.58 1.28
N MET A 129 -7.46 -4.72 0.25
CA MET A 129 -8.28 -3.53 0.22
C MET A 129 -9.52 -3.73 -0.64
N PHE A 130 -10.65 -3.24 -0.14
CA PHE A 130 -11.86 -3.00 -0.87
C PHE A 130 -12.11 -1.50 -0.99
N ASP A 131 -12.08 -1.00 -2.22
CA ASP A 131 -12.39 0.38 -2.55
C ASP A 131 -13.87 0.51 -2.91
N GLY A 132 -14.66 0.85 -1.90
CA GLY A 132 -16.09 1.14 -2.02
C GLY A 132 -16.40 2.64 -1.99
N GLY A 133 -15.39 3.52 -2.07
CA GLY A 133 -15.55 4.97 -1.88
C GLY A 133 -16.57 5.62 -2.82
N THR A 134 -16.70 5.14 -4.06
CA THR A 134 -17.66 5.65 -5.03
C THR A 134 -19.11 5.20 -4.80
N LEU A 135 -19.31 4.12 -4.02
CA LEU A 135 -20.63 3.56 -3.72
C LEU A 135 -21.41 4.43 -2.71
N ALA A 136 -22.71 4.18 -2.62
CA ALA A 136 -23.47 4.66 -1.47
C ALA A 136 -22.96 3.97 -0.20
N LEU A 137 -22.90 4.68 0.93
CA LEU A 137 -22.27 4.15 2.16
C LEU A 137 -22.88 2.81 2.62
N ASP A 138 -24.21 2.63 2.50
CA ASP A 138 -24.87 1.37 2.86
C ASP A 138 -24.47 0.21 1.96
N GLU A 139 -24.28 0.46 0.67
CA GLU A 139 -23.81 -0.53 -0.29
C GLU A 139 -22.34 -0.86 -0.04
N ASN A 140 -21.49 0.15 0.20
CA ASN A 140 -20.09 -0.04 0.57
C ASN A 140 -19.98 -0.94 1.82
N ILE A 141 -20.70 -0.60 2.89
CA ILE A 141 -20.70 -1.38 4.14
C ILE A 141 -21.21 -2.81 3.91
N LYS A 142 -22.23 -3.00 3.08
CA LYS A 142 -22.75 -4.35 2.78
C LYS A 142 -21.69 -5.22 2.12
N VAL A 143 -20.96 -4.73 1.13
CA VAL A 143 -19.89 -5.47 0.46
C VAL A 143 -18.69 -5.66 1.40
N ALA A 144 -18.34 -4.63 2.16
CA ALA A 144 -17.27 -4.71 3.16
C ALA A 144 -17.52 -5.80 4.21
N LYS A 145 -18.78 -5.98 4.67
CA LYS A 145 -19.14 -7.09 5.61
C LYS A 145 -18.89 -8.46 5.00
N GLU A 146 -19.35 -8.69 3.78
CA GLU A 146 -19.12 -9.98 3.08
C GLU A 146 -17.62 -10.28 2.97
N LEU A 147 -16.82 -9.29 2.56
CA LEU A 147 -15.38 -9.45 2.45
C LEU A 147 -14.70 -9.61 3.82
N ALA A 148 -15.17 -8.91 4.84
CA ALA A 148 -14.65 -9.05 6.20
C ALA A 148 -14.84 -10.47 6.75
N GLU A 149 -16.00 -11.10 6.51
CA GLU A 149 -16.25 -12.49 6.86
C GLU A 149 -15.26 -13.44 6.17
N LEU A 150 -15.05 -13.26 4.85
CA LEU A 150 -14.11 -14.07 4.06
C LEU A 150 -12.67 -13.88 4.52
N CYS A 151 -12.27 -12.65 4.78
CA CYS A 151 -10.91 -12.29 5.21
C CYS A 151 -10.64 -12.85 6.62
N THR A 152 -11.52 -12.59 7.57
CA THR A 152 -11.36 -13.03 8.96
C THR A 152 -11.26 -14.55 9.09
N GLN A 153 -12.07 -15.31 8.34
CA GLN A 153 -12.00 -16.77 8.29
C GLN A 153 -10.64 -17.30 7.81
N ASN A 154 -9.86 -16.48 7.12
CA ASN A 154 -8.57 -16.83 6.56
C ASN A 154 -7.40 -16.08 7.21
N GLU A 155 -7.61 -15.40 8.36
CA GLU A 155 -6.60 -14.59 9.04
C GLU A 155 -5.97 -13.55 8.09
N ILE A 156 -6.82 -12.76 7.44
CA ILE A 156 -6.47 -11.65 6.56
C ILE A 156 -7.16 -10.41 7.12
N LEU A 157 -6.46 -9.28 7.23
CA LEU A 157 -7.08 -7.99 7.54
C LEU A 157 -7.78 -7.43 6.30
N LEU A 158 -8.93 -6.82 6.49
CA LEU A 158 -9.59 -6.04 5.46
C LEU A 158 -9.28 -4.56 5.64
N GLU A 159 -8.92 -3.89 4.56
CA GLU A 159 -8.89 -2.43 4.45
C GLU A 159 -10.13 -1.98 3.69
N VAL A 160 -10.80 -0.96 4.20
CA VAL A 160 -11.99 -0.36 3.57
C VAL A 160 -11.80 1.14 3.41
N GLU A 161 -12.43 1.72 2.39
CA GLU A 161 -12.37 3.15 2.14
C GLU A 161 -13.73 3.82 2.41
N ALA A 162 -13.69 4.87 3.24
CA ALA A 162 -14.83 5.71 3.57
C ALA A 162 -14.67 7.09 2.90
N GLY A 163 -15.42 7.35 1.84
CA GLY A 163 -15.30 8.55 1.00
C GLY A 163 -14.51 8.25 -0.28
N VAL A 164 -14.20 9.27 -1.06
CA VAL A 164 -13.47 9.15 -2.34
C VAL A 164 -12.16 9.91 -2.25
N VAL A 165 -11.05 9.26 -2.54
CA VAL A 165 -9.78 9.94 -2.79
C VAL A 165 -9.84 10.56 -4.18
N GLY A 166 -9.53 11.86 -4.32
CA GLY A 166 -9.54 12.55 -5.60
C GLY A 166 -8.36 12.14 -6.50
N GLY A 167 -8.35 12.66 -7.75
CA GLY A 167 -7.27 12.41 -8.70
C GLY A 167 -7.40 11.12 -9.50
N GLU A 168 -6.28 10.60 -10.01
CA GLU A 168 -6.24 9.41 -10.86
C GLU A 168 -5.32 8.35 -10.27
N GLU A 169 -5.80 7.10 -10.20
CA GLU A 169 -5.04 5.93 -9.81
C GLU A 169 -5.43 4.72 -10.66
N ASP A 170 -4.44 3.98 -11.15
CA ASP A 170 -4.59 2.79 -12.02
C ASP A 170 -5.59 2.98 -13.19
N GLY A 171 -5.64 4.21 -13.76
CA GLY A 171 -6.52 4.55 -14.88
C GLY A 171 -7.97 4.87 -14.49
N VAL A 172 -8.26 4.97 -13.20
CA VAL A 172 -9.55 5.47 -12.69
C VAL A 172 -9.38 6.93 -12.29
N ASN A 173 -10.13 7.82 -12.95
CA ASN A 173 -10.09 9.27 -12.70
C ASN A 173 -11.31 9.68 -11.88
N HIS A 174 -11.08 10.37 -10.77
CA HIS A 174 -12.09 10.91 -9.87
C HIS A 174 -12.25 12.44 -9.98
N ASP A 175 -11.80 13.04 -11.08
CA ASP A 175 -12.03 14.46 -11.37
C ASP A 175 -13.53 14.72 -11.50
N GLY A 176 -14.03 15.71 -10.76
CA GLY A 176 -15.45 16.06 -10.77
C GLY A 176 -16.33 15.38 -9.71
N VAL A 177 -15.74 14.57 -8.83
CA VAL A 177 -16.45 14.05 -7.65
C VAL A 177 -16.93 15.21 -6.77
N PRO A 178 -18.19 15.20 -6.28
CA PRO A 178 -18.69 16.21 -5.36
C PRO A 178 -17.77 16.41 -4.16
N ARG A 179 -17.48 17.67 -3.83
CA ARG A 179 -16.48 18.02 -2.81
C ARG A 179 -16.76 17.42 -1.43
N GLU A 180 -18.02 17.23 -1.09
CA GLU A 180 -18.45 16.59 0.16
C GLU A 180 -18.01 15.13 0.26
N LYS A 181 -17.89 14.40 -0.84
CA LYS A 181 -17.39 13.01 -0.87
C LYS A 181 -15.90 12.89 -0.69
N LEU A 182 -15.14 13.99 -0.82
CA LEU A 182 -13.71 14.04 -0.57
C LEU A 182 -13.36 14.13 0.94
N PHE A 183 -14.36 14.13 1.80
CA PHE A 183 -14.20 14.27 3.24
C PHE A 183 -15.09 13.27 3.97
N THR A 184 -14.48 12.30 4.62
CA THR A 184 -15.17 11.36 5.50
C THR A 184 -15.67 12.07 6.75
N THR A 185 -16.87 11.74 7.21
CA THR A 185 -17.36 12.24 8.49
C THR A 185 -17.07 11.28 9.63
N PRO A 186 -16.99 11.76 10.90
CA PRO A 186 -16.87 10.86 12.05
C PRO A 186 -18.00 9.81 12.11
N ASP A 187 -19.20 10.17 11.69
CA ASP A 187 -20.34 9.24 11.68
C ASP A 187 -20.18 8.12 10.64
N ASP A 188 -19.64 8.43 9.45
CA ASP A 188 -19.30 7.41 8.45
C ASP A 188 -18.29 6.41 9.01
N MET A 189 -17.24 6.89 9.70
CA MET A 189 -16.23 6.05 10.33
C MET A 189 -16.86 5.11 11.38
N ILE A 190 -17.74 5.65 12.23
CA ILE A 190 -18.46 4.88 13.25
C ILE A 190 -19.36 3.82 12.61
N ARG A 191 -20.03 4.11 11.50
CA ARG A 191 -20.86 3.13 10.80
C ARG A 191 -20.05 1.92 10.30
N PHE A 192 -18.81 2.13 9.82
CA PHE A 192 -17.92 1.01 9.52
C PHE A 192 -17.52 0.25 10.78
N TYR A 193 -17.21 0.95 11.88
CA TYR A 193 -16.85 0.30 13.15
C TYR A 193 -17.97 -0.58 13.67
N ASP A 194 -19.21 -0.10 13.66
CA ASP A 194 -20.38 -0.86 14.07
C ASP A 194 -20.64 -2.07 13.18
N ALA A 195 -20.46 -1.89 11.87
CA ALA A 195 -20.78 -2.92 10.91
C ALA A 195 -19.73 -4.04 10.85
N LEU A 196 -18.45 -3.72 11.03
CA LEU A 196 -17.34 -4.66 10.86
C LEU A 196 -16.77 -5.15 12.18
N GLY A 197 -16.93 -4.40 13.27
CA GLY A 197 -16.24 -4.66 14.52
C GLY A 197 -16.43 -6.08 15.06
N SER A 198 -17.68 -6.55 15.15
CA SER A 198 -17.97 -7.90 15.63
C SER A 198 -17.49 -9.03 14.70
N ILE A 199 -17.32 -8.74 13.41
CA ILE A 199 -16.84 -9.70 12.41
C ILE A 199 -15.32 -9.84 12.49
N THR A 200 -14.62 -8.71 12.68
CA THR A 200 -13.16 -8.61 12.58
C THR A 200 -12.46 -8.56 13.94
N ASP A 201 -13.19 -8.75 15.03
CA ASP A 201 -12.72 -8.48 16.40
C ASP A 201 -12.13 -7.05 16.51
N TYR A 202 -12.81 -6.09 15.88
CA TYR A 202 -12.42 -4.68 15.80
C TYR A 202 -11.04 -4.43 15.15
N ARG A 203 -10.54 -5.39 14.36
CA ARG A 203 -9.26 -5.29 13.64
C ARG A 203 -9.51 -5.20 12.13
N PHE A 204 -9.56 -4.00 11.62
CA PHE A 204 -9.61 -3.66 10.19
C PHE A 204 -8.92 -2.33 9.96
N LEU A 205 -8.49 -2.09 8.74
CA LEU A 205 -7.86 -0.84 8.32
C LEU A 205 -8.93 0.07 7.70
N LEU A 206 -8.92 1.34 8.07
CA LEU A 206 -9.88 2.34 7.58
C LEU A 206 -9.16 3.48 6.86
N ALA A 207 -9.30 3.54 5.54
CA ALA A 207 -8.90 4.67 4.74
C ALA A 207 -10.00 5.74 4.79
N ALA A 208 -9.79 6.74 5.61
CA ALA A 208 -10.66 7.90 5.72
C ALA A 208 -10.14 9.01 4.79
N THR A 209 -11.03 9.64 4.02
CA THR A 209 -10.65 10.74 3.14
C THR A 209 -10.72 12.08 3.87
N PHE A 210 -9.66 12.87 3.73
CA PHE A 210 -9.54 14.18 4.37
C PHE A 210 -9.01 15.26 3.41
N GLY A 211 -9.36 15.10 2.11
CA GLY A 211 -8.95 15.99 1.02
C GLY A 211 -7.70 15.52 0.29
N ASN A 212 -7.28 14.30 0.53
CA ASN A 212 -6.16 13.65 -0.14
C ASN A 212 -6.51 13.32 -1.61
N VAL A 213 -5.49 13.30 -2.45
CA VAL A 213 -5.60 13.16 -3.91
C VAL A 213 -4.49 12.25 -4.42
N HIS A 214 -4.84 11.31 -5.31
CA HIS A 214 -3.87 10.48 -6.01
C HIS A 214 -3.18 11.21 -7.15
N GLY A 215 -1.96 10.80 -7.50
CA GLY A 215 -1.21 11.32 -8.64
C GLY A 215 -0.16 12.36 -8.29
N SER A 216 0.39 13.02 -9.33
CA SER A 216 1.45 14.01 -9.19
C SER A 216 0.87 15.41 -9.10
N TYR A 217 1.04 16.07 -7.97
CA TYR A 217 0.70 17.47 -7.79
C TYR A 217 1.80 18.21 -7.01
N LYS A 218 1.83 19.54 -7.19
CA LYS A 218 2.81 20.36 -6.45
C LYS A 218 2.39 20.47 -4.99
N PRO A 219 3.31 20.35 -4.02
CA PRO A 219 3.01 20.61 -2.62
C PRO A 219 2.28 21.94 -2.43
N GLY A 220 1.21 21.94 -1.63
CA GLY A 220 0.38 23.10 -1.35
C GLY A 220 -0.81 23.32 -2.31
N ASN A 221 -0.93 22.57 -3.41
CA ASN A 221 -2.11 22.63 -4.29
C ASN A 221 -3.31 21.87 -3.72
N VAL A 222 -3.07 20.90 -2.86
CA VAL A 222 -4.08 20.13 -2.15
C VAL A 222 -4.12 20.62 -0.70
N LYS A 223 -5.30 20.87 -0.18
CA LYS A 223 -5.49 21.28 1.23
C LYS A 223 -6.05 20.12 2.01
N LEU A 224 -5.17 19.40 2.69
CA LEU A 224 -5.55 18.34 3.60
C LEU A 224 -6.23 18.91 4.85
N LYS A 225 -7.10 18.10 5.44
CA LYS A 225 -7.74 18.36 6.72
C LYS A 225 -7.51 17.20 7.70
N PRO A 226 -6.28 16.95 8.18
CA PRO A 226 -5.99 15.80 9.03
C PRO A 226 -6.83 15.76 10.31
N LYS A 227 -7.37 16.89 10.74
CA LYS A 227 -8.29 16.98 11.89
C LYS A 227 -9.52 16.09 11.77
N ILE A 228 -9.95 15.74 10.56
CA ILE A 228 -11.02 14.75 10.34
C ILE A 228 -10.67 13.41 10.98
N LEU A 229 -9.41 12.98 10.86
CA LEU A 229 -8.90 11.75 11.47
C LEU A 229 -8.98 11.80 12.99
N ARG A 230 -8.56 12.94 13.58
CA ARG A 230 -8.68 13.18 15.03
C ARG A 230 -10.13 13.12 15.48
N ASP A 231 -11.01 13.86 14.80
CA ASP A 231 -12.42 13.96 15.17
C ASP A 231 -13.11 12.59 15.10
N GLY A 232 -12.75 11.74 14.14
CA GLY A 232 -13.18 10.35 14.05
C GLY A 232 -12.68 9.49 15.23
N GLN A 233 -11.40 9.60 15.59
CA GLN A 233 -10.84 8.90 16.76
C GLN A 233 -11.49 9.34 18.06
N GLU A 234 -11.74 10.65 18.25
CA GLU A 234 -12.41 11.19 19.43
C GLU A 234 -13.86 10.71 19.54
N GLU A 235 -14.60 10.68 18.42
CA GLU A 235 -15.96 10.17 18.39
C GLU A 235 -16.02 8.67 18.71
N LEU A 236 -15.08 7.87 18.20
CA LEU A 236 -14.97 6.46 18.55
C LEU A 236 -14.77 6.28 20.06
N LYS A 237 -13.81 7.00 20.64
CA LYS A 237 -13.52 6.93 22.08
C LYS A 237 -14.69 7.39 22.93
N ARG A 238 -15.42 8.39 22.47
CA ARG A 238 -16.62 8.88 23.15
C ARG A 238 -17.73 7.83 23.23
N ARG A 239 -17.92 7.05 22.12
CA ARG A 239 -19.00 6.05 22.05
C ARG A 239 -18.63 4.71 22.70
N TYR A 240 -17.38 4.26 22.54
CA TYR A 240 -16.98 2.87 22.85
C TYR A 240 -15.88 2.75 23.91
N GLY A 241 -15.32 3.84 24.40
CA GLY A 241 -14.29 3.86 25.42
C GLY A 241 -12.93 4.35 24.95
N THR A 242 -12.15 4.87 25.87
CA THR A 242 -10.88 5.55 25.60
C THR A 242 -9.75 4.65 25.10
N ASP A 243 -9.89 3.34 25.24
CA ASP A 243 -8.99 2.29 24.77
C ASP A 243 -9.20 1.95 23.28
N LYS A 244 -10.31 2.39 22.68
CA LYS A 244 -10.64 2.08 21.29
C LYS A 244 -9.97 3.07 20.33
N ASN A 245 -9.49 2.52 19.21
CA ASN A 245 -8.87 3.29 18.15
C ASN A 245 -9.18 2.67 16.78
N PHE A 246 -9.26 3.51 15.75
CA PHE A 246 -9.14 3.06 14.36
C PHE A 246 -7.67 2.84 13.99
N TYR A 247 -7.40 1.86 13.15
CA TYR A 247 -6.16 1.76 12.38
C TYR A 247 -6.36 2.54 11.07
N LEU A 248 -5.95 3.81 11.09
CA LEU A 248 -6.20 4.70 9.95
C LEU A 248 -5.15 4.53 8.86
N VAL A 249 -5.60 4.67 7.63
CA VAL A 249 -4.75 4.62 6.43
C VAL A 249 -4.80 5.95 5.70
N PHE A 250 -3.64 6.42 5.25
CA PHE A 250 -3.49 7.63 4.44
C PHE A 250 -3.21 7.24 2.99
N HIS A 251 -4.19 7.45 2.10
CA HIS A 251 -4.05 7.33 0.66
C HIS A 251 -3.69 8.66 0.00
N GLY A 252 -3.10 8.61 -1.21
CA GLY A 252 -2.76 9.82 -1.96
C GLY A 252 -1.77 10.73 -1.23
N GLY A 253 -0.81 10.14 -0.51
CA GLY A 253 0.16 10.87 0.28
C GLY A 253 1.30 11.52 -0.49
N SER A 254 1.49 11.15 -1.76
CA SER A 254 2.49 11.77 -2.64
C SER A 254 2.18 13.25 -2.84
N GLY A 255 3.15 14.13 -2.56
CA GLY A 255 2.97 15.59 -2.63
C GLY A 255 2.44 16.25 -1.36
N SER A 256 2.13 15.50 -0.31
CA SER A 256 1.82 16.04 1.01
C SER A 256 3.07 16.64 1.68
N THR A 257 2.89 17.65 2.51
CA THR A 257 3.99 18.20 3.30
C THR A 257 4.35 17.27 4.46
N LYS A 258 5.58 17.37 4.97
CA LYS A 258 6.01 16.57 6.13
C LYS A 258 5.18 16.89 7.38
N GLU A 259 4.72 18.11 7.52
CA GLU A 259 3.87 18.57 8.60
C GLU A 259 2.49 17.89 8.54
N GLU A 260 1.87 17.82 7.35
CA GLU A 260 0.59 17.15 7.15
C GLU A 260 0.69 15.65 7.41
N ILE A 261 1.77 15.01 6.94
CA ILE A 261 2.04 13.59 7.21
C ILE A 261 2.20 13.37 8.72
N SER A 262 3.02 14.21 9.36
CA SER A 262 3.28 14.17 10.80
C SER A 262 2.00 14.33 11.64
N GLU A 263 1.12 15.27 11.26
CA GLU A 263 -0.17 15.52 11.92
C GLU A 263 -1.11 14.30 11.74
N ALA A 264 -1.18 13.71 10.55
CA ALA A 264 -1.99 12.52 10.28
C ALA A 264 -1.52 11.31 11.13
N VAL A 265 -0.21 11.11 11.24
CA VAL A 265 0.38 10.06 12.10
C VAL A 265 0.03 10.29 13.57
N ASP A 266 0.07 11.54 14.06
CA ASP A 266 -0.33 11.87 15.43
C ASP A 266 -1.80 11.53 15.71
N TYR A 267 -2.65 11.52 14.68
CA TYR A 267 -4.08 11.18 14.78
C TYR A 267 -4.39 9.69 14.52
N GLY A 268 -3.37 8.84 14.42
CA GLY A 268 -3.56 7.39 14.39
C GLY A 268 -3.46 6.75 13.01
N VAL A 269 -2.87 7.43 12.02
CA VAL A 269 -2.44 6.78 10.79
C VAL A 269 -1.33 5.80 11.10
N VAL A 270 -1.51 4.53 10.70
CA VAL A 270 -0.55 3.43 10.89
C VAL A 270 0.03 2.90 9.58
N LYS A 271 -0.57 3.27 8.46
CA LYS A 271 -0.19 2.88 7.09
C LYS A 271 -0.34 4.08 6.17
N MET A 272 0.63 4.34 5.31
CA MET A 272 0.54 5.36 4.27
C MET A 272 0.91 4.78 2.91
N ASN A 273 0.02 4.92 1.93
CA ASN A 273 0.26 4.45 0.57
C ASN A 273 1.20 5.40 -0.17
N ILE A 274 2.20 4.81 -0.83
CA ILE A 274 3.21 5.53 -1.62
C ILE A 274 3.42 4.77 -2.93
N ASP A 275 3.03 5.37 -4.05
CA ASP A 275 3.23 4.81 -5.38
C ASP A 275 3.92 5.81 -6.32
N THR A 276 3.29 6.95 -6.62
CA THR A 276 3.76 7.93 -7.61
C THR A 276 5.22 8.35 -7.40
N ASP A 277 5.62 8.66 -6.17
CA ASP A 277 6.98 9.08 -5.84
C ASP A 277 8.00 7.96 -6.05
N THR A 278 7.62 6.72 -5.72
CA THR A 278 8.50 5.56 -5.88
C THR A 278 8.62 5.14 -7.34
N GLN A 279 7.55 5.26 -8.13
CA GLN A 279 7.60 5.09 -9.59
C GLN A 279 8.58 6.09 -10.21
N TYR A 280 8.49 7.37 -9.82
CA TYR A 280 9.41 8.40 -10.30
C TYR A 280 10.87 8.12 -9.89
N ALA A 281 11.09 7.73 -8.62
CA ALA A 281 12.42 7.40 -8.10
C ALA A 281 13.04 6.18 -8.80
N PHE A 282 12.22 5.23 -9.25
CA PHE A 282 12.64 4.08 -10.06
C PHE A 282 12.98 4.49 -11.50
N THR A 283 12.13 5.29 -12.12
CA THR A 283 12.22 5.63 -13.56
C THR A 283 13.34 6.62 -13.86
N ARG A 284 13.54 7.63 -13.00
CA ARG A 284 14.52 8.69 -13.23
C ARG A 284 15.96 8.20 -13.47
N PRO A 285 16.52 7.25 -12.71
CA PRO A 285 17.85 6.70 -12.97
C PRO A 285 17.96 5.98 -14.32
N ILE A 286 16.88 5.32 -14.78
CA ILE A 286 16.81 4.66 -16.09
C ILE A 286 16.96 5.71 -17.19
N VAL A 287 16.15 6.78 -17.12
CA VAL A 287 16.21 7.89 -18.09
C VAL A 287 17.60 8.51 -18.11
N HIS A 288 18.18 8.80 -16.93
CA HIS A 288 19.54 9.33 -16.84
C HIS A 288 20.56 8.41 -17.51
N HIS A 289 20.47 7.09 -17.25
CA HIS A 289 21.36 6.10 -17.85
C HIS A 289 21.26 6.10 -19.40
N MET A 290 20.03 6.11 -19.93
CA MET A 290 19.78 6.10 -21.36
C MET A 290 20.30 7.36 -22.04
N LEU A 291 20.02 8.55 -21.49
CA LEU A 291 20.47 9.81 -22.04
C LEU A 291 22.00 9.97 -21.98
N LYS A 292 22.61 9.55 -20.87
CA LYS A 292 24.08 9.62 -20.71
C LYS A 292 24.82 8.68 -21.67
N ASN A 293 24.21 7.57 -22.06
CA ASN A 293 24.83 6.52 -22.86
C ASN A 293 24.15 6.38 -24.25
N TYR A 294 23.59 7.48 -24.76
CA TYR A 294 22.73 7.50 -25.95
C TYR A 294 23.33 6.72 -27.14
N ASP A 295 24.56 7.03 -27.55
CA ASP A 295 25.22 6.43 -28.71
C ASP A 295 25.48 4.93 -28.52
N GLY A 296 25.89 4.51 -27.30
CA GLY A 296 26.16 3.12 -26.99
C GLY A 296 24.89 2.25 -26.83
N VAL A 297 23.74 2.88 -26.53
CA VAL A 297 22.45 2.19 -26.37
C VAL A 297 21.75 2.01 -27.72
N LEU A 298 21.75 3.02 -28.59
CA LEU A 298 20.92 3.06 -29.80
C LEU A 298 21.54 2.41 -31.03
N LYS A 299 22.84 2.10 -31.05
CA LYS A 299 23.52 1.55 -32.24
C LYS A 299 23.24 2.38 -33.50
N ILE A 300 23.63 3.64 -33.50
CA ILE A 300 23.35 4.58 -34.60
C ILE A 300 24.14 4.20 -35.85
N ASP A 301 23.53 4.27 -37.02
CA ASP A 301 24.14 4.12 -38.36
C ASP A 301 24.96 2.83 -38.57
N GLY A 302 24.43 1.69 -38.10
CA GLY A 302 25.08 0.38 -38.25
C GLY A 302 26.22 0.12 -37.27
N GLU A 303 26.52 1.05 -36.39
CA GLU A 303 27.46 0.89 -35.29
C GLU A 303 27.03 -0.22 -34.30
N VAL A 304 28.02 -0.87 -33.72
CA VAL A 304 27.79 -1.87 -32.66
C VAL A 304 27.70 -1.16 -31.33
N GLY A 305 26.50 -1.14 -30.73
CA GLY A 305 26.29 -0.56 -29.42
C GLY A 305 27.19 -1.19 -28.32
N ILE A 306 27.35 -0.50 -27.24
CA ILE A 306 28.19 -0.92 -26.10
C ILE A 306 27.36 -1.79 -25.17
N LYS A 307 27.62 -3.13 -25.17
CA LYS A 307 26.81 -4.12 -24.41
C LYS A 307 26.58 -3.71 -22.95
N LYS A 308 27.58 -3.20 -22.25
CA LYS A 308 27.48 -2.76 -20.85
C LYS A 308 26.48 -1.62 -20.64
N GLN A 309 26.18 -0.83 -21.68
CA GLN A 309 25.28 0.31 -21.58
C GLN A 309 23.84 -0.05 -21.87
N TYR A 310 23.58 -1.04 -22.75
CA TYR A 310 22.21 -1.50 -23.01
C TYR A 310 21.82 -2.77 -22.23
N ASP A 311 22.70 -3.33 -21.40
CA ASP A 311 22.37 -4.46 -20.53
C ASP A 311 21.34 -4.02 -19.48
N PRO A 312 20.12 -4.63 -19.44
CA PRO A 312 19.08 -4.27 -18.47
C PRO A 312 19.56 -4.28 -17.03
N ARG A 313 20.44 -5.19 -16.66
CA ARG A 313 20.99 -5.29 -15.31
C ARG A 313 21.68 -4.01 -14.83
N ALA A 314 22.27 -3.24 -15.75
CA ALA A 314 22.97 -2.01 -15.44
C ALA A 314 22.02 -0.87 -15.04
N TYR A 315 20.99 -0.62 -15.86
CA TYR A 315 20.05 0.46 -15.57
C TYR A 315 18.97 0.08 -14.56
N LEU A 316 18.60 -1.20 -14.48
CA LEU A 316 17.66 -1.67 -13.44
C LEU A 316 18.29 -1.65 -12.04
N ALA A 317 19.60 -1.96 -11.90
CA ALA A 317 20.31 -1.76 -10.64
C ALA A 317 20.34 -0.29 -10.18
N ALA A 318 20.46 0.65 -11.12
CA ALA A 318 20.38 2.07 -10.81
C ALA A 318 18.95 2.49 -10.39
N ALA A 319 17.92 1.92 -11.03
CA ALA A 319 16.53 2.14 -10.68
C ALA A 319 16.21 1.62 -9.28
N GLU A 320 16.66 0.40 -8.95
CA GLU A 320 16.53 -0.20 -7.62
C GLU A 320 17.15 0.69 -6.55
N ALA A 321 18.37 1.20 -6.78
CA ALA A 321 19.03 2.11 -5.86
C ALA A 321 18.25 3.43 -5.65
N GLY A 322 17.67 4.00 -6.72
CA GLY A 322 16.85 5.21 -6.63
C GLY A 322 15.58 5.00 -5.82
N MET A 323 14.84 3.93 -6.09
CA MET A 323 13.62 3.60 -5.36
C MET A 323 13.93 3.24 -3.89
N LYS A 324 15.01 2.49 -3.63
CA LYS A 324 15.48 2.19 -2.27
C LYS A 324 15.66 3.47 -1.45
N ALA A 325 16.35 4.45 -2.00
CA ALA A 325 16.58 5.72 -1.31
C ALA A 325 15.25 6.43 -0.96
N ARG A 326 14.27 6.44 -1.87
CA ARG A 326 12.96 7.05 -1.60
C ARG A 326 12.17 6.30 -0.52
N VAL A 327 12.27 4.96 -0.48
CA VAL A 327 11.66 4.16 0.60
C VAL A 327 12.26 4.51 1.96
N MET A 328 13.59 4.69 2.04
CA MET A 328 14.25 5.13 3.27
C MET A 328 13.77 6.51 3.74
N GLU A 329 13.60 7.45 2.81
CA GLU A 329 13.01 8.77 3.11
C GLU A 329 11.58 8.63 3.64
N ALA A 330 10.76 7.79 3.03
CA ALA A 330 9.40 7.51 3.50
C ALA A 330 9.37 6.95 4.92
N CYS A 331 10.28 6.02 5.26
CA CYS A 331 10.41 5.52 6.61
C CYS A 331 10.76 6.64 7.63
N ALA A 332 11.60 7.58 7.23
CA ALA A 332 11.95 8.73 8.08
C ALA A 332 10.77 9.69 8.26
N ASP A 333 10.07 10.04 7.17
CA ASP A 333 8.91 10.94 7.19
C ASP A 333 7.75 10.36 8.03
N LEU A 334 7.57 9.04 7.98
CA LEU A 334 6.58 8.29 8.75
C LEU A 334 7.05 7.89 10.17
N ARG A 335 8.25 8.30 10.57
CA ARG A 335 8.85 8.03 11.89
C ARG A 335 9.07 6.53 12.18
N SER A 336 9.10 5.66 11.16
CA SER A 336 9.28 4.22 11.32
C SER A 336 10.75 3.77 11.28
N SER A 337 11.68 4.63 10.88
CA SER A 337 13.12 4.32 10.87
C SER A 337 13.62 3.87 12.24
N GLY A 338 14.29 2.73 12.29
CA GLY A 338 14.80 2.12 13.53
C GLY A 338 13.71 1.47 14.41
N LYS A 339 12.50 1.31 13.89
CA LYS A 339 11.32 0.80 14.63
C LYS A 339 10.91 -0.62 14.24
N SER A 340 11.75 -1.36 13.52
CA SER A 340 11.44 -2.76 13.23
C SER A 340 11.24 -3.56 14.52
N ILE A 341 10.16 -4.34 14.56
CA ILE A 341 9.88 -5.28 15.67
C ILE A 341 10.47 -6.67 15.39
N PHE A 342 11.22 -6.82 14.30
CA PHE A 342 11.95 -8.04 14.00
C PHE A 342 13.11 -8.18 14.97
N ALA A 343 13.00 -9.13 15.89
CA ALA A 343 14.11 -9.48 16.79
C ALA A 343 15.15 -10.30 16.02
N LYS A 344 16.39 -9.80 15.99
CA LYS A 344 17.54 -10.59 15.53
C LYS A 344 17.92 -11.64 16.56
#